data_aee72fe53ca4cbace591163ed200b332
#
_entry.id   aee72fe53ca4cbace591163ed200b332
#
_cell.length_a   1.000
_cell.length_b   1.000
_cell.length_c   1.000
_cell.angle_alpha   90.00
_cell.angle_beta   90.00
_cell.angle_gamma   90.00
#
_symmetry.space_group_name_H-M   'P 1'
#
loop_
_entity.id
_entity.type
_entity.pdbx_description
1 polymer ?
#
loop_
_entity_poly.entity_id
_entity_poly.type
_entity_poly.pdbx_seq_one_letter_code
_entity_poly.pdbx_strand_id
1 'polypeptide(L)'
;MSRSLAHRRSIVGLTSILTVIAVIAAFLALSEFSSRVSPASAAPTDAQPSPGSSLGTEALIAPVDDSAESAEPPSFRNVVMVLADDLDWKLFDQIPRLAALKELGMTFTNHTVVDSLCCPSRVTILRSQYIHNHKVISNIEATGGGWPTFKRLEEHKDNLPVWVSRAGVTTALFGKYLNEYPTRPGGIRYIPPGWDEWAVPISRGDSYSGYSYTLNDNGELVRYGTKPEDFLNDVLNEKARNFIADTNEPFFLYLSTYTPHKPFATAPRHLGTHLGTVAPRTPAYNSIGENEPRWLAKFPRLSDWKLSRLDKTWRKRAQSAETVADSVEAVMAELAATGKDKDTLVVVTTDNGYHVGKYRMPKGKRTPYATDTVVPMIAIGPGIPAGVEVDAMTSTIDLAPTFTEVLGGQVPDWIDGRSLVPFLPSGKAPENWRNAVLSESIGETNKSDPDYLPFIPPPFSALRTPRWMYVEYDDGARALYDQLTDPYEIRNVVDSVDPAFVAALSAQLAQLERCAGPSCREADAITITDPLPQVTP
;
A
#
# COMPACT_ATOMS: atom_id res chain seq x y z
N MET A 1 -30.52 54.00 -1.31
CA MET A 1 -30.26 53.56 -2.68
C MET A 1 -29.79 52.15 -2.65
N SER A 2 -30.69 51.24 -2.86
CA SER A 2 -30.59 49.79 -2.79
C SER A 2 -30.74 49.24 -4.21
N ARG A 3 -30.17 48.03 -4.41
CA ARG A 3 -30.26 47.08 -5.53
C ARG A 3 -29.05 47.05 -6.46
N SER A 4 -28.41 45.92 -6.41
CA SER A 4 -27.88 45.12 -7.50
C SER A 4 -26.62 44.33 -7.07
N LEU A 5 -26.82 43.18 -6.49
CA LEU A 5 -25.80 42.11 -6.36
C LEU A 5 -26.50 40.77 -6.02
N ALA A 6 -27.33 40.31 -6.95
CA ALA A 6 -27.95 38.99 -6.85
C ALA A 6 -28.26 38.46 -8.25
N HIS A 7 -27.25 38.04 -9.04
CA HIS A 7 -27.50 37.26 -10.25
C HIS A 7 -26.24 36.67 -10.90
N ARG A 8 -25.26 36.20 -10.13
CA ARG A 8 -24.10 35.46 -10.71
C ARG A 8 -23.73 34.14 -10.02
N ARG A 9 -24.61 33.59 -9.19
CA ARG A 9 -24.29 32.31 -8.46
C ARG A 9 -25.04 31.07 -8.94
N SER A 10 -25.80 31.12 -10.01
CA SER A 10 -26.67 30.00 -10.43
C SER A 10 -26.22 29.26 -11.71
N ILE A 11 -25.14 29.62 -12.36
CA ILE A 11 -24.76 28.99 -13.65
C ILE A 11 -23.56 28.03 -13.49
N VAL A 12 -22.74 28.18 -12.45
CA VAL A 12 -21.57 27.28 -12.23
C VAL A 12 -21.96 25.92 -11.64
N GLY A 13 -23.13 25.84 -10.97
CA GLY A 13 -23.57 24.58 -10.35
C GLY A 13 -24.15 23.52 -11.32
N LEU A 14 -24.60 23.93 -12.51
CA LEU A 14 -25.27 22.97 -13.42
C LEU A 14 -24.30 22.24 -14.36
N THR A 15 -23.18 22.83 -14.68
CA THR A 15 -22.16 22.20 -15.55
C THR A 15 -21.38 21.11 -14.84
N SER A 16 -21.11 21.24 -13.55
CA SER A 16 -20.40 20.23 -12.75
C SER A 16 -21.21 18.95 -12.52
N ILE A 17 -22.55 19.05 -12.45
CA ILE A 17 -23.42 17.88 -12.26
C ILE A 17 -23.51 17.03 -13.53
N LEU A 18 -23.47 17.65 -14.71
CA LEU A 18 -23.56 16.94 -15.98
C LEU A 18 -22.28 16.16 -16.33
N THR A 19 -21.10 16.63 -15.90
CA THR A 19 -19.82 15.94 -16.15
C THR A 19 -19.67 14.71 -15.25
N VAL A 20 -20.12 14.77 -14.00
CA VAL A 20 -20.13 13.62 -13.09
C VAL A 20 -21.08 12.52 -13.56
N ILE A 21 -22.25 12.88 -14.13
CA ILE A 21 -23.21 11.91 -14.69
C ILE A 21 -22.64 11.22 -15.93
N ALA A 22 -21.83 11.88 -16.75
CA ALA A 22 -21.21 11.29 -17.94
C ALA A 22 -20.13 10.25 -17.59
N VAL A 23 -19.36 10.46 -16.52
CA VAL A 23 -18.36 9.49 -16.04
C VAL A 23 -19.03 8.27 -15.42
N ILE A 24 -20.10 8.45 -14.65
CA ILE A 24 -20.87 7.34 -14.07
C ILE A 24 -21.61 6.53 -15.15
N ALA A 25 -22.10 7.16 -16.22
CA ALA A 25 -22.75 6.47 -17.32
C ALA A 25 -21.77 5.63 -18.15
N ALA A 26 -20.50 6.03 -18.27
CA ALA A 26 -19.46 5.23 -18.89
C ALA A 26 -19.12 3.97 -18.05
N PHE A 27 -19.14 4.07 -16.73
CA PHE A 27 -18.94 2.93 -15.82
C PHE A 27 -20.09 1.90 -15.88
N LEU A 28 -21.33 2.34 -16.03
CA LEU A 28 -22.50 1.44 -16.13
C LEU A 28 -22.61 0.74 -17.49
N ALA A 29 -22.13 1.36 -18.57
CA ALA A 29 -22.16 0.77 -19.91
C ALA A 29 -21.17 -0.39 -20.09
N LEU A 30 -20.07 -0.42 -19.32
CA LEU A 30 -19.08 -1.52 -19.32
C LEU A 30 -19.56 -2.76 -18.55
N SER A 31 -20.46 -2.61 -17.58
CA SER A 31 -20.99 -3.72 -16.77
C SER A 31 -22.05 -4.57 -17.50
N GLU A 32 -22.71 -4.06 -18.55
CA GLU A 32 -23.74 -4.80 -19.29
C GLU A 32 -23.19 -5.64 -20.46
N PHE A 33 -21.91 -5.49 -20.82
CA PHE A 33 -21.35 -6.22 -21.97
C PHE A 33 -20.81 -7.63 -21.61
N SER A 34 -20.75 -8.00 -20.34
CA SER A 34 -20.18 -9.26 -19.85
C SER A 34 -21.19 -10.42 -19.70
N SER A 35 -22.47 -10.25 -20.03
CA SER A 35 -23.51 -11.25 -19.70
C SER A 35 -24.16 -11.97 -20.89
N ARG A 36 -23.57 -11.94 -22.09
CA ARG A 36 -24.12 -12.68 -23.25
C ARG A 36 -23.07 -13.51 -23.99
N VAL A 37 -22.63 -14.61 -23.38
CA VAL A 37 -22.06 -15.75 -24.12
C VAL A 37 -22.73 -17.03 -23.61
N SER A 38 -23.67 -17.57 -24.38
CA SER A 38 -24.23 -18.89 -24.15
C SER A 38 -23.36 -19.96 -24.80
N PRO A 39 -23.18 -21.13 -24.18
CA PRO A 39 -22.37 -22.21 -24.73
C PRO A 39 -23.13 -22.96 -25.82
N ALA A 40 -22.48 -23.13 -26.97
CA ALA A 40 -22.97 -24.01 -28.04
C ALA A 40 -22.57 -25.47 -27.75
N SER A 41 -23.59 -26.33 -27.81
CA SER A 41 -23.52 -27.80 -27.72
C SER A 41 -22.76 -28.39 -28.89
N ALA A 42 -21.78 -29.25 -28.63
CA ALA A 42 -21.16 -30.11 -29.64
C ALA A 42 -21.56 -31.58 -29.37
N ALA A 43 -22.11 -32.23 -30.38
CA ALA A 43 -22.31 -33.68 -30.44
C ALA A 43 -21.21 -34.33 -31.31
N PRO A 44 -20.85 -35.59 -31.05
CA PRO A 44 -19.68 -36.25 -31.64
C PRO A 44 -19.98 -36.91 -32.97
N THR A 45 -19.00 -36.95 -33.87
CA THR A 45 -18.95 -37.87 -35.00
C THR A 45 -17.60 -38.54 -35.11
N ASP A 46 -17.63 -39.86 -35.01
CA ASP A 46 -16.53 -40.81 -35.31
C ASP A 46 -16.17 -40.81 -36.81
N ALA A 47 -14.86 -40.84 -37.12
CA ALA A 47 -14.34 -41.46 -38.34
C ALA A 47 -12.86 -41.83 -38.20
N GLN A 48 -12.56 -43.10 -38.41
CA GLN A 48 -11.23 -43.71 -38.40
C GLN A 48 -10.43 -43.42 -39.69
N PRO A 49 -9.09 -43.62 -39.68
CA PRO A 49 -8.15 -43.20 -40.72
C PRO A 49 -7.86 -44.27 -41.76
N SER A 50 -7.40 -43.83 -42.93
CA SER A 50 -6.70 -44.65 -43.91
C SER A 50 -5.42 -44.00 -44.38
N PRO A 51 -4.37 -44.77 -44.76
CA PRO A 51 -3.01 -44.32 -44.82
C PRO A 51 -2.50 -43.97 -46.24
N GLY A 52 -1.47 -43.09 -46.29
CA GLY A 52 -0.50 -43.10 -47.36
C GLY A 52 -0.42 -41.83 -48.20
N SER A 53 0.65 -41.08 -48.02
CA SER A 53 1.72 -40.86 -48.99
C SER A 53 2.65 -39.74 -48.53
N SER A 54 3.93 -40.08 -48.55
CA SER A 54 5.06 -39.15 -48.34
C SER A 54 5.22 -38.16 -49.52
N LEU A 55 5.28 -36.89 -49.21
CA LEU A 55 6.00 -35.92 -50.04
C LEU A 55 6.47 -34.78 -49.14
N GLY A 56 7.79 -34.55 -49.15
CA GLY A 56 8.43 -33.53 -48.38
C GLY A 56 8.03 -32.12 -48.85
N THR A 57 7.83 -31.27 -47.86
CA THR A 57 7.81 -29.83 -48.06
C THR A 57 8.61 -29.19 -46.94
N GLU A 58 9.73 -28.58 -47.32
CA GLU A 58 10.46 -27.66 -46.47
C GLU A 58 9.49 -26.57 -45.99
N ALA A 59 9.21 -26.56 -44.72
CA ALA A 59 8.53 -25.43 -44.08
C ALA A 59 9.55 -24.28 -43.96
N LEU A 60 9.39 -23.27 -44.77
CA LEU A 60 9.97 -21.94 -44.57
C LEU A 60 9.50 -21.43 -43.22
N ILE A 61 10.39 -21.50 -42.25
CA ILE A 61 10.23 -20.77 -40.96
C ILE A 61 10.35 -19.30 -41.32
N ALA A 62 9.23 -18.58 -41.34
CA ALA A 62 9.25 -17.13 -41.36
C ALA A 62 10.01 -16.65 -40.12
N PRO A 63 10.90 -15.68 -40.19
CA PRO A 63 11.52 -15.12 -39.00
C PRO A 63 10.43 -14.55 -38.13
N VAL A 64 10.41 -15.00 -36.86
CA VAL A 64 9.65 -14.33 -35.81
C VAL A 64 10.21 -12.92 -35.73
N ASP A 65 9.37 -11.95 -36.01
CA ASP A 65 9.70 -10.53 -35.89
C ASP A 65 9.91 -10.21 -34.41
N ASP A 66 11.17 -10.27 -34.00
CA ASP A 66 11.62 -10.02 -32.60
C ASP A 66 11.80 -8.51 -32.36
N SER A 67 11.13 -7.68 -33.17
CA SER A 67 10.98 -6.25 -32.89
C SER A 67 9.87 -6.03 -31.85
N ALA A 68 10.04 -6.54 -30.63
CA ALA A 68 9.44 -5.90 -29.48
C ALA A 68 10.16 -4.54 -29.36
N GLU A 69 9.62 -3.54 -30.05
CA GLU A 69 9.96 -2.14 -29.90
C GLU A 69 9.95 -1.86 -28.39
N SER A 70 11.11 -1.58 -27.82
CA SER A 70 11.21 -1.23 -26.40
C SER A 70 10.39 0.03 -26.22
N ALA A 71 9.18 -0.11 -25.67
CA ALA A 71 8.33 1.02 -25.36
C ALA A 71 9.16 1.99 -24.51
N GLU A 72 9.27 3.24 -24.96
CA GLU A 72 9.92 4.26 -24.15
C GLU A 72 9.24 4.32 -22.78
N PRO A 73 10.00 4.46 -21.68
CA PRO A 73 9.41 4.56 -20.35
C PRO A 73 8.41 5.71 -20.32
N PRO A 74 7.24 5.53 -19.68
CA PRO A 74 6.25 6.59 -19.59
C PRO A 74 6.87 7.83 -18.93
N SER A 75 6.65 8.99 -19.54
CA SER A 75 7.14 10.26 -19.04
C SER A 75 6.06 10.90 -18.16
N PHE A 76 6.37 11.06 -16.88
CA PHE A 76 5.49 11.73 -15.92
C PHE A 76 6.11 13.07 -15.52
N ARG A 77 5.26 14.06 -15.37
CA ARG A 77 5.61 15.36 -14.81
C ARG A 77 5.26 15.46 -13.33
N ASN A 78 4.23 14.73 -12.93
CA ASN A 78 3.66 14.80 -11.59
C ASN A 78 3.55 13.42 -10.96
N VAL A 79 3.59 13.38 -9.64
CA VAL A 79 3.30 12.18 -8.85
C VAL A 79 2.27 12.51 -7.78
N VAL A 80 1.24 11.66 -7.66
CA VAL A 80 0.31 11.67 -6.53
C VAL A 80 0.40 10.32 -5.83
N MET A 81 0.71 10.32 -4.54
CA MET A 81 0.59 9.15 -3.68
C MET A 81 -0.60 9.33 -2.75
N VAL A 82 -1.58 8.42 -2.84
CA VAL A 82 -2.66 8.29 -1.86
C VAL A 82 -2.29 7.17 -0.90
N LEU A 83 -1.99 7.51 0.35
CA LEU A 83 -1.59 6.57 1.38
C LEU A 83 -2.70 6.37 2.41
N ALA A 84 -3.26 5.16 2.47
CA ALA A 84 -4.21 4.76 3.51
C ALA A 84 -3.48 4.39 4.82
N ASP A 85 -4.24 4.24 5.91
CA ASP A 85 -3.76 3.87 7.24
C ASP A 85 -4.46 2.58 7.70
N ASP A 86 -3.75 1.46 7.79
CA ASP A 86 -4.29 0.13 8.17
C ASP A 86 -5.21 -0.50 7.09
N LEU A 87 -4.87 -0.49 5.81
CA LEU A 87 -5.69 -1.06 4.74
C LEU A 87 -5.12 -2.39 4.24
N ASP A 88 -5.73 -3.51 4.61
CA ASP A 88 -5.35 -4.83 4.10
C ASP A 88 -6.05 -5.20 2.77
N TRP A 89 -5.47 -6.17 2.02
CA TRP A 89 -6.01 -6.61 0.73
C TRP A 89 -7.48 -7.05 0.79
N LYS A 90 -7.90 -7.75 1.86
CA LYS A 90 -9.28 -8.24 1.97
C LYS A 90 -10.28 -7.09 2.15
N LEU A 91 -9.84 -6.04 2.83
CA LEU A 91 -10.64 -4.83 2.96
C LEU A 91 -10.64 -4.01 1.67
N PHE A 92 -9.50 -3.90 0.99
CA PHE A 92 -9.40 -3.26 -0.32
C PHE A 92 -10.35 -3.89 -1.33
N ASP A 93 -10.35 -5.22 -1.46
CA ASP A 93 -11.23 -5.98 -2.34
C ASP A 93 -12.71 -5.90 -1.93
N GLN A 94 -12.99 -5.67 -0.64
CA GLN A 94 -14.36 -5.53 -0.12
C GLN A 94 -15.03 -4.23 -0.55
N ILE A 95 -14.26 -3.21 -0.93
CA ILE A 95 -14.76 -1.91 -1.37
C ILE A 95 -14.76 -1.89 -2.91
N PRO A 96 -15.92 -1.97 -3.59
CA PRO A 96 -15.95 -2.10 -5.06
C PRO A 96 -15.22 -0.97 -5.79
N ARG A 97 -15.27 0.25 -5.25
CA ARG A 97 -14.62 1.43 -5.81
C ARG A 97 -13.09 1.34 -5.71
N LEU A 98 -12.53 0.75 -4.65
CA LEU A 98 -11.10 0.47 -4.54
C LEU A 98 -10.72 -0.72 -5.41
N ALA A 99 -11.48 -1.80 -5.38
CA ALA A 99 -11.23 -2.98 -6.21
C ALA A 99 -11.18 -2.66 -7.71
N ALA A 100 -12.03 -1.73 -8.18
CA ALA A 100 -12.06 -1.28 -9.57
C ALA A 100 -10.74 -0.59 -10.02
N LEU A 101 -9.90 -0.13 -9.11
CA LEU A 101 -8.60 0.47 -9.46
C LEU A 101 -7.67 -0.54 -10.13
N LYS A 102 -7.83 -1.84 -9.87
CA LYS A 102 -7.06 -2.91 -10.52
C LYS A 102 -7.25 -2.90 -12.04
N GLU A 103 -8.44 -2.57 -12.51
CA GLU A 103 -8.77 -2.51 -13.94
C GLU A 103 -8.26 -1.21 -14.60
N LEU A 104 -7.91 -0.20 -13.79
CA LEU A 104 -7.45 1.10 -14.28
C LEU A 104 -5.93 1.22 -14.34
N GLY A 105 -5.22 0.36 -13.64
CA GLY A 105 -3.78 0.46 -13.50
C GLY A 105 -3.08 -0.88 -13.37
N MET A 106 -1.83 -0.81 -12.98
CA MET A 106 -0.95 -1.95 -12.70
C MET A 106 -1.02 -2.28 -11.21
N THR A 107 -1.30 -3.54 -10.88
CA THR A 107 -1.43 -4.04 -9.51
C THR A 107 -0.19 -4.80 -9.08
N PHE A 108 0.48 -4.37 -8.01
CA PHE A 108 1.61 -5.08 -7.43
C PHE A 108 1.12 -6.02 -6.31
N THR A 109 0.97 -7.30 -6.64
CA THR A 109 0.32 -8.29 -5.77
C THR A 109 1.20 -8.74 -4.60
N ASN A 110 2.53 -8.61 -4.73
CA ASN A 110 3.53 -8.93 -3.71
C ASN A 110 4.26 -7.68 -3.18
N HIS A 111 3.54 -6.56 -3.07
CA HIS A 111 4.09 -5.37 -2.44
C HIS A 111 4.05 -5.49 -0.92
N THR A 112 5.21 -5.33 -0.27
CA THR A 112 5.36 -5.55 1.18
C THR A 112 5.75 -4.29 1.93
N VAL A 113 5.37 -4.23 3.20
CA VAL A 113 5.90 -3.24 4.13
C VAL A 113 7.08 -3.81 4.91
N VAL A 114 8.06 -2.96 5.19
CA VAL A 114 9.24 -3.33 5.98
C VAL A 114 8.89 -3.59 7.44
N ASP A 115 8.00 -2.78 8.01
CA ASP A 115 7.41 -3.02 9.34
C ASP A 115 5.89 -2.78 9.26
N SER A 116 5.12 -3.70 9.79
CA SER A 116 3.67 -3.55 9.89
C SER A 116 3.25 -2.62 11.03
N LEU A 117 3.87 -1.45 11.11
CA LEU A 117 3.61 -0.40 12.09
C LEU A 117 3.75 0.99 11.45
N CYS A 118 2.79 1.87 11.72
CA CYS A 118 2.63 3.15 11.01
C CYS A 118 3.90 3.99 10.89
N CYS A 119 4.52 4.40 12.01
CA CYS A 119 5.62 5.35 11.95
C CYS A 119 6.88 4.77 11.30
N PRO A 120 7.37 3.57 11.67
CA PRO A 120 8.50 2.95 10.98
C PRO A 120 8.27 2.80 9.48
N SER A 121 7.11 2.27 9.07
CA SER A 121 6.76 2.12 7.65
C SER A 121 6.73 3.45 6.90
N ARG A 122 6.16 4.51 7.50
CA ARG A 122 6.12 5.84 6.89
C ARG A 122 7.50 6.47 6.75
N VAL A 123 8.40 6.25 7.72
CA VAL A 123 9.80 6.68 7.61
C VAL A 123 10.51 5.88 6.52
N THR A 124 10.27 4.57 6.41
CA THR A 124 10.75 3.76 5.28
C THR A 124 10.31 4.32 3.93
N ILE A 125 9.04 4.69 3.77
CA ILE A 125 8.53 5.32 2.54
C ILE A 125 9.27 6.63 2.24
N LEU A 126 9.57 7.44 3.25
CA LEU A 126 10.27 8.72 3.06
C LEU A 126 11.76 8.58 2.81
N ARG A 127 12.41 7.57 3.41
CA ARG A 127 13.86 7.40 3.44
C ARG A 127 14.40 6.33 2.50
N SER A 128 13.53 5.40 2.01
CA SER A 128 13.97 4.21 1.27
C SER A 128 14.99 3.37 2.05
N GLN A 129 14.80 3.23 3.34
CA GLN A 129 15.67 2.46 4.23
C GLN A 129 14.89 1.45 5.07
N TYR A 130 15.53 0.33 5.39
CA TYR A 130 15.06 -0.60 6.41
C TYR A 130 15.07 0.05 7.79
N ILE A 131 14.26 -0.45 8.73
CA ILE A 131 14.15 0.17 10.07
C ILE A 131 15.47 0.07 10.86
N HIS A 132 16.26 -0.97 10.65
CA HIS A 132 17.59 -1.09 11.25
C HIS A 132 18.59 -0.07 10.71
N ASN A 133 18.34 0.60 9.56
CA ASN A 133 19.15 1.68 9.00
C ASN A 133 18.65 3.05 9.43
N HIS A 134 17.35 3.35 9.27
CA HIS A 134 16.82 4.67 9.68
C HIS A 134 16.53 4.79 11.19
N LYS A 135 16.61 3.71 11.99
CA LYS A 135 16.52 3.73 13.47
C LYS A 135 15.21 4.27 14.07
N VAL A 136 14.15 4.51 13.30
CA VAL A 136 12.83 4.87 13.81
C VAL A 136 12.02 3.57 13.92
N ILE A 137 12.08 2.92 15.09
CA ILE A 137 11.69 1.52 15.28
C ILE A 137 10.32 1.32 15.92
N SER A 138 9.61 2.42 16.21
CA SER A 138 8.28 2.37 16.83
C SER A 138 7.47 3.63 16.54
N ASN A 139 6.22 3.70 17.04
CA ASN A 139 5.35 4.85 16.89
C ASN A 139 5.67 6.02 17.84
N ILE A 140 6.39 5.78 18.93
CA ILE A 140 6.58 6.77 19.97
C ILE A 140 8.04 6.91 20.38
N GLU A 141 8.41 8.12 20.81
CA GLU A 141 9.79 8.45 21.24
C GLU A 141 10.27 7.55 22.38
N ALA A 142 9.39 7.24 23.33
CA ALA A 142 9.70 6.44 24.50
C ALA A 142 10.23 5.02 24.16
N THR A 143 9.96 4.53 22.95
CA THR A 143 10.46 3.23 22.46
C THR A 143 11.26 3.36 21.16
N GLY A 144 11.89 4.51 20.94
CA GLY A 144 12.79 4.73 19.81
C GLY A 144 12.11 5.06 18.50
N GLY A 145 10.91 5.65 18.53
CA GLY A 145 10.15 5.98 17.32
C GLY A 145 9.54 7.37 17.31
N GLY A 146 8.52 7.53 16.49
CA GLY A 146 7.80 8.79 16.33
C GLY A 146 8.60 9.90 15.64
N TRP A 147 7.88 11.00 15.36
CA TRP A 147 8.50 12.21 14.83
C TRP A 147 9.69 12.74 15.65
N PRO A 148 9.68 12.70 17.01
CA PRO A 148 10.81 13.21 17.78
C PRO A 148 12.10 12.45 17.48
N THR A 149 12.06 11.13 17.30
CA THR A 149 13.22 10.33 16.94
C THR A 149 13.72 10.66 15.54
N PHE A 150 12.80 10.67 14.55
CA PHE A 150 13.13 11.05 13.17
C PHE A 150 13.78 12.44 13.08
N LYS A 151 13.26 13.41 13.84
CA LYS A 151 13.82 14.75 13.90
C LYS A 151 15.17 14.80 14.60
N ARG A 152 15.34 14.07 15.72
CA ARG A 152 16.61 14.00 16.47
C ARG A 152 17.74 13.37 15.65
N LEU A 153 17.42 12.41 14.80
CA LEU A 153 18.36 11.80 13.86
C LEU A 153 18.64 12.66 12.62
N GLU A 154 18.03 13.84 12.52
CA GLU A 154 18.17 14.79 11.39
C GLU A 154 17.70 14.26 10.04
N GLU A 155 17.05 13.09 10.00
CA GLU A 155 16.63 12.39 8.78
C GLU A 155 15.54 13.14 8.01
N HIS A 156 14.78 13.99 8.70
CA HIS A 156 13.80 14.90 8.09
C HIS A 156 14.41 15.94 7.15
N LYS A 157 15.74 16.09 7.14
CA LYS A 157 16.46 17.01 6.26
C LYS A 157 17.00 16.36 4.98
N ASP A 158 16.93 15.04 4.89
CA ASP A 158 17.44 14.28 3.76
C ASP A 158 16.53 13.07 3.46
N ASN A 159 15.45 13.31 2.74
CA ASN A 159 14.41 12.34 2.43
C ASN A 159 13.66 12.74 1.15
N LEU A 160 12.71 11.94 0.71
CA LEU A 160 11.98 12.08 -0.55
C LEU A 160 11.53 13.51 -0.87
N PRO A 161 10.77 14.26 -0.02
CA PRO A 161 10.35 15.60 -0.38
C PRO A 161 11.53 16.57 -0.58
N VAL A 162 12.61 16.39 0.17
CA VAL A 162 13.83 17.21 0.01
C VAL A 162 14.53 16.88 -1.32
N TRP A 163 14.57 15.60 -1.71
CA TRP A 163 15.23 15.18 -2.97
C TRP A 163 14.49 15.74 -4.19
N VAL A 164 13.16 15.63 -4.22
CA VAL A 164 12.36 16.11 -5.35
C VAL A 164 12.24 17.65 -5.36
N SER A 165 12.18 18.31 -4.21
CA SER A 165 12.20 19.77 -4.13
C SER A 165 13.50 20.37 -4.70
N ARG A 166 14.65 19.71 -4.51
CA ARG A 166 15.93 20.10 -5.14
C ARG A 166 15.91 20.01 -6.66
N ALA A 167 15.03 19.21 -7.24
CA ALA A 167 14.80 19.12 -8.68
C ALA A 167 13.79 20.17 -9.20
N GLY A 168 13.31 21.07 -8.35
CA GLY A 168 12.34 22.10 -8.72
C GLY A 168 10.89 21.64 -8.72
N VAL A 169 10.58 20.52 -8.05
CA VAL A 169 9.24 19.95 -7.92
C VAL A 169 8.53 20.60 -6.73
N THR A 170 7.32 21.10 -6.93
CA THR A 170 6.44 21.62 -5.86
C THR A 170 5.87 20.45 -5.05
N THR A 171 5.99 20.50 -3.75
CA THR A 171 5.68 19.38 -2.87
C THR A 171 4.54 19.70 -1.91
N ALA A 172 3.62 18.75 -1.74
CA ALA A 172 2.52 18.89 -0.80
C ALA A 172 2.34 17.63 0.07
N LEU A 173 2.08 17.82 1.37
CA LEU A 173 1.60 16.77 2.26
C LEU A 173 0.32 17.19 2.96
N PHE A 174 -0.76 16.45 2.72
CA PHE A 174 -2.05 16.65 3.36
C PHE A 174 -2.47 15.40 4.12
N GLY A 175 -2.67 15.52 5.45
CA GLY A 175 -3.13 14.44 6.30
C GLY A 175 -2.11 13.91 7.29
N LYS A 176 -2.07 12.60 7.50
CA LYS A 176 -1.23 11.96 8.50
C LYS A 176 0.23 11.96 8.10
N TYR A 177 1.08 12.59 8.90
CA TYR A 177 2.53 12.52 8.77
C TYR A 177 3.11 11.37 9.60
N LEU A 178 3.93 11.64 10.59
CA LEU A 178 4.49 10.66 11.51
C LEU A 178 3.80 10.72 12.87
N ASN A 179 3.74 9.60 13.57
CA ASN A 179 3.22 9.56 14.93
C ASN A 179 3.96 10.56 15.81
N GLU A 180 3.27 11.13 16.77
CA GLU A 180 3.77 12.17 17.66
C GLU A 180 4.17 13.51 17.00
N TYR A 181 3.89 13.72 15.72
CA TYR A 181 3.99 15.03 15.11
C TYR A 181 2.78 15.92 15.52
N PRO A 182 2.98 17.22 15.78
CA PRO A 182 4.22 17.87 16.12
C PRO A 182 4.50 17.75 17.63
N THR A 183 5.73 17.47 17.99
CA THR A 183 6.18 17.54 19.38
C THR A 183 7.35 18.51 19.53
N ARG A 184 7.61 18.92 20.78
CA ARG A 184 8.79 19.72 21.07
C ARG A 184 10.07 18.97 20.68
N PRO A 185 11.11 19.58 20.14
CA PRO A 185 11.31 21.00 19.84
C PRO A 185 10.91 21.35 18.40
N GLY A 186 10.52 22.60 18.16
CA GLY A 186 10.13 23.13 16.85
C GLY A 186 8.76 23.81 16.89
N GLY A 187 7.93 23.43 17.88
CA GLY A 187 6.60 23.99 18.05
C GLY A 187 5.55 23.38 17.11
N ILE A 188 4.29 23.68 17.41
CA ILE A 188 3.11 23.10 16.73
C ILE A 188 2.92 23.62 15.30
N ARG A 189 3.74 24.58 14.86
CA ARG A 189 3.70 25.19 13.53
C ARG A 189 4.88 24.74 12.64
N TYR A 190 5.74 23.86 13.16
CA TYR A 190 6.94 23.45 12.43
C TYR A 190 6.57 22.63 11.19
N ILE A 191 7.12 23.01 10.06
CA ILE A 191 7.03 22.28 8.79
C ILE A 191 8.40 21.68 8.49
N PRO A 192 8.52 20.38 8.25
CA PRO A 192 9.78 19.77 7.86
C PRO A 192 10.27 20.31 6.51
N PRO A 193 11.59 20.38 6.27
CA PRO A 193 12.13 20.81 4.98
C PRO A 193 11.62 19.95 3.81
N GLY A 194 11.53 20.57 2.65
CA GLY A 194 11.15 19.91 1.40
C GLY A 194 9.64 19.91 1.14
N TRP A 195 8.82 20.54 1.99
CA TRP A 195 7.38 20.70 1.77
C TRP A 195 7.04 22.15 1.51
N ASP A 196 6.42 22.43 0.35
CA ASP A 196 5.92 23.74 -0.03
C ASP A 196 4.51 23.98 0.47
N GLU A 197 3.66 22.93 0.44
CA GLU A 197 2.29 22.94 0.95
C GLU A 197 2.11 21.89 2.05
N TRP A 198 1.47 22.30 3.15
CA TRP A 198 1.40 21.48 4.35
C TRP A 198 0.07 21.64 5.07
N ALA A 199 -0.70 20.55 5.18
CA ALA A 199 -1.93 20.53 5.97
C ALA A 199 -2.00 19.26 6.82
N VAL A 200 -1.38 19.31 8.00
CA VAL A 200 -1.20 18.16 8.89
C VAL A 200 -1.87 18.40 10.24
N PRO A 201 -2.71 17.47 10.71
CA PRO A 201 -3.31 17.58 12.03
C PRO A 201 -2.28 17.56 13.15
N ILE A 202 -2.48 18.46 14.13
CA ILE A 202 -1.65 18.57 15.33
C ILE A 202 -2.31 18.04 16.59
N SER A 203 -3.59 17.65 16.50
CA SER A 203 -4.39 17.19 17.63
C SER A 203 -4.26 15.67 17.78
N ARG A 204 -3.64 15.23 18.85
CA ARG A 204 -3.57 13.79 19.18
C ARG A 204 -4.98 13.27 19.50
N GLY A 205 -5.38 12.17 18.87
CA GLY A 205 -6.66 11.49 19.10
C GLY A 205 -7.84 12.06 18.32
N ASP A 206 -8.03 13.36 18.29
CA ASP A 206 -9.16 13.99 17.60
C ASP A 206 -9.08 13.81 16.07
N SER A 207 -7.88 13.89 15.50
CA SER A 207 -7.64 13.65 14.07
C SER A 207 -8.11 12.25 13.63
N TYR A 208 -7.90 11.24 14.45
CA TYR A 208 -8.36 9.88 14.16
C TYR A 208 -9.89 9.73 14.23
N SER A 209 -10.59 10.63 14.94
CA SER A 209 -12.06 10.68 14.94
C SER A 209 -12.63 11.36 13.70
N GLY A 210 -11.81 12.11 12.97
CA GLY A 210 -12.19 12.86 11.79
C GLY A 210 -12.86 14.19 12.07
N TYR A 211 -13.01 14.60 13.35
CA TYR A 211 -13.68 15.83 13.78
C TYR A 211 -12.96 16.49 14.98
N SER A 212 -13.28 17.75 15.24
CA SER A 212 -12.77 18.53 16.39
C SER A 212 -11.24 18.63 16.43
N TYR A 213 -10.60 18.67 15.30
CA TYR A 213 -9.15 18.71 15.15
C TYR A 213 -8.64 20.11 14.81
N THR A 214 -7.33 20.28 14.86
CA THR A 214 -6.62 21.50 14.41
C THR A 214 -5.58 21.07 13.37
N LEU A 215 -5.56 21.73 12.22
CA LEU A 215 -4.50 21.62 11.23
C LEU A 215 -3.39 22.62 11.50
N ASN A 216 -2.15 22.20 11.31
CA ASN A 216 -1.07 23.10 10.90
C ASN A 216 -1.18 23.24 9.37
N ASP A 217 -1.75 24.34 8.93
CA ASP A 217 -2.00 24.67 7.54
C ASP A 217 -0.99 25.74 7.12
N ASN A 218 0.11 25.32 6.50
CA ASN A 218 1.23 26.20 6.10
C ASN A 218 1.73 27.11 7.23
N GLY A 219 1.79 26.58 8.47
CA GLY A 219 2.20 27.34 9.65
C GLY A 219 1.06 28.10 10.35
N GLU A 220 -0.12 28.14 9.80
CA GLU A 220 -1.32 28.63 10.47
C GLU A 220 -2.08 27.50 11.16
N LEU A 221 -2.66 27.80 12.34
CA LEU A 221 -3.45 26.84 13.10
C LEU A 221 -4.93 27.04 12.79
N VAL A 222 -5.49 26.14 11.98
CA VAL A 222 -6.90 26.19 11.59
C VAL A 222 -7.68 25.13 12.35
N ARG A 223 -8.69 25.55 13.13
CA ARG A 223 -9.53 24.64 13.91
C ARG A 223 -10.81 24.29 13.17
N TYR A 224 -11.09 23.00 13.10
CA TYR A 224 -12.31 22.42 12.55
C TYR A 224 -13.21 21.89 13.69
N GLY A 225 -14.51 21.93 13.48
CA GLY A 225 -15.52 21.53 14.46
C GLY A 225 -16.06 20.13 14.23
N THR A 226 -17.40 20.01 14.33
CA THR A 226 -18.13 18.73 14.22
C THR A 226 -19.20 18.72 13.14
N LYS A 227 -19.25 19.76 12.32
CA LYS A 227 -20.20 19.80 11.20
C LYS A 227 -19.80 18.80 10.12
N PRO A 228 -20.73 18.33 9.28
CA PRO A 228 -20.40 17.41 8.19
C PRO A 228 -19.25 17.88 7.30
N GLU A 229 -19.19 19.18 6.98
CA GLU A 229 -18.14 19.82 6.17
C GLU A 229 -16.78 19.87 6.88
N ASP A 230 -16.73 19.68 8.19
CA ASP A 230 -15.49 19.63 8.97
C ASP A 230 -14.84 18.22 8.95
N PHE A 231 -15.44 17.25 8.27
CA PHE A 231 -14.87 15.90 8.23
C PHE A 231 -13.47 15.90 7.63
N LEU A 232 -12.48 15.42 8.37
CA LEU A 232 -11.07 15.58 8.05
C LEU A 232 -10.72 15.17 6.62
N ASN A 233 -11.15 13.97 6.18
CA ASN A 233 -10.80 13.52 4.83
C ASN A 233 -11.40 14.40 3.73
N ASP A 234 -12.60 14.97 3.94
CA ASP A 234 -13.21 15.86 2.96
C ASP A 234 -12.44 17.18 2.85
N VAL A 235 -11.98 17.71 3.99
CA VAL A 235 -11.11 18.90 4.04
C VAL A 235 -9.77 18.62 3.33
N LEU A 236 -9.16 17.46 3.58
CA LEU A 236 -7.91 17.07 2.91
C LEU A 236 -8.10 16.87 1.40
N ASN A 237 -9.22 16.27 0.98
CA ASN A 237 -9.57 16.09 -0.43
C ASN A 237 -9.79 17.43 -1.13
N GLU A 238 -10.42 18.40 -0.48
CA GLU A 238 -10.57 19.76 -1.02
C GLU A 238 -9.20 20.42 -1.21
N LYS A 239 -8.30 20.33 -0.22
CA LYS A 239 -6.93 20.85 -0.34
C LYS A 239 -6.16 20.17 -1.46
N ALA A 240 -6.28 18.87 -1.61
CA ALA A 240 -5.63 18.11 -2.69
C ALA A 240 -6.13 18.57 -4.07
N ARG A 241 -7.44 18.75 -4.25
CA ARG A 241 -8.02 19.27 -5.49
C ARG A 241 -7.54 20.69 -5.81
N ASN A 242 -7.56 21.59 -4.81
CA ASN A 242 -7.09 22.96 -5.00
C ASN A 242 -5.60 22.98 -5.37
N PHE A 243 -4.78 22.18 -4.69
CA PHE A 243 -3.36 22.05 -5.03
C PHE A 243 -3.15 21.56 -6.47
N ILE A 244 -3.87 20.50 -6.88
CA ILE A 244 -3.80 19.98 -8.25
C ILE A 244 -4.26 21.06 -9.26
N ALA A 245 -5.34 21.79 -8.97
CA ALA A 245 -5.87 22.81 -9.86
C ALA A 245 -4.89 23.98 -10.05
N ASP A 246 -4.34 24.48 -8.94
CA ASP A 246 -3.59 25.74 -8.89
C ASP A 246 -2.11 25.59 -9.24
N THR A 247 -1.50 24.40 -9.10
CA THR A 247 -0.07 24.16 -9.35
C THR A 247 0.19 23.96 -10.84
N ASN A 248 1.03 24.78 -11.45
CA ASN A 248 1.44 24.67 -12.86
C ASN A 248 2.82 24.03 -13.03
N GLU A 249 3.64 24.03 -12.01
CA GLU A 249 4.94 23.40 -11.94
C GLU A 249 4.78 21.87 -11.78
N PRO A 250 5.83 21.08 -12.08
CA PRO A 250 5.88 19.67 -11.69
C PRO A 250 5.62 19.52 -10.19
N PHE A 251 4.82 18.52 -9.78
CA PHE A 251 4.47 18.39 -8.37
C PHE A 251 4.52 16.94 -7.83
N PHE A 252 4.74 16.87 -6.52
CA PHE A 252 4.58 15.68 -5.70
C PHE A 252 3.52 15.92 -4.64
N LEU A 253 2.39 15.23 -4.73
CA LEU A 253 1.32 15.27 -3.73
C LEU A 253 1.30 13.98 -2.91
N TYR A 254 1.51 14.11 -1.59
CA TYR A 254 1.34 13.04 -0.62
C TYR A 254 0.01 13.24 0.14
N LEU A 255 -1.07 12.64 -0.37
CA LEU A 255 -2.36 12.63 0.30
C LEU A 255 -2.43 11.42 1.25
N SER A 256 -2.38 11.69 2.54
CA SER A 256 -2.24 10.67 3.59
C SER A 256 -3.47 10.63 4.48
N THR A 257 -4.34 9.65 4.29
CA THR A 257 -5.57 9.53 5.07
C THR A 257 -5.32 8.97 6.46
N TYR A 258 -6.24 9.22 7.41
CA TYR A 258 -6.31 8.54 8.71
C TYR A 258 -7.19 7.29 8.67
N THR A 259 -7.85 7.06 7.55
CA THR A 259 -8.78 5.94 7.34
C THR A 259 -8.09 4.79 6.60
N PRO A 260 -8.47 3.54 6.89
CA PRO A 260 -9.49 3.08 7.84
C PRO A 260 -8.96 2.74 9.25
N HIS A 261 -7.95 3.43 9.77
CA HIS A 261 -7.41 3.21 11.13
C HIS A 261 -8.49 3.43 12.21
N LYS A 262 -8.36 2.72 13.34
CA LYS A 262 -9.24 2.93 14.51
C LYS A 262 -9.20 4.41 14.98
N PRO A 263 -10.31 5.01 15.41
CA PRO A 263 -11.62 4.42 15.73
C PRO A 263 -12.55 4.18 14.51
N PHE A 264 -12.03 4.17 13.28
CA PHE A 264 -12.76 3.93 12.04
C PHE A 264 -13.67 5.10 11.68
N ALA A 265 -13.07 6.30 11.61
CA ALA A 265 -13.78 7.51 11.21
C ALA A 265 -14.46 7.28 9.85
N THR A 266 -15.70 7.68 9.77
CA THR A 266 -16.55 7.40 8.61
C THR A 266 -17.30 8.68 8.24
N ALA A 267 -17.22 9.09 6.98
CA ALA A 267 -18.03 10.20 6.49
C ALA A 267 -19.53 9.91 6.66
N PRO A 268 -20.35 10.90 7.01
CA PRO A 268 -21.78 10.69 7.23
C PRO A 268 -22.51 9.96 6.08
N ARG A 269 -22.10 10.20 4.82
CA ARG A 269 -22.64 9.55 3.61
C ARG A 269 -22.38 8.04 3.53
N HIS A 270 -21.39 7.53 4.25
CA HIS A 270 -21.05 6.10 4.26
C HIS A 270 -21.59 5.36 5.49
N LEU A 271 -22.19 6.07 6.46
CA LEU A 271 -22.86 5.44 7.58
C LEU A 271 -24.01 4.56 7.09
N GLY A 272 -24.04 3.32 7.57
CA GLY A 272 -25.09 2.37 7.16
C GLY A 272 -24.78 1.56 5.90
N THR A 273 -23.63 1.78 5.22
CA THR A 273 -23.14 0.87 4.18
C THR A 273 -22.57 -0.40 4.82
N HIS A 274 -22.38 -1.46 4.05
CA HIS A 274 -21.72 -2.72 4.47
C HIS A 274 -22.35 -3.42 5.70
N LEU A 275 -23.63 -3.17 6.01
CA LEU A 275 -24.28 -3.71 7.24
C LEU A 275 -24.33 -5.23 7.28
N GLY A 276 -24.39 -5.91 6.13
CA GLY A 276 -24.40 -7.37 6.02
C GLY A 276 -23.03 -8.03 6.03
N THR A 277 -21.93 -7.28 6.00
CA THR A 277 -20.60 -7.86 5.90
C THR A 277 -20.08 -8.40 7.23
N VAL A 278 -19.24 -9.41 7.14
CA VAL A 278 -18.55 -10.03 8.28
C VAL A 278 -17.06 -10.12 7.98
N ALA A 279 -16.24 -10.21 9.02
CA ALA A 279 -14.80 -10.44 8.85
C ALA A 279 -14.56 -11.71 8.01
N PRO A 280 -13.57 -11.72 7.09
CA PRO A 280 -13.32 -12.86 6.21
C PRO A 280 -13.09 -14.16 6.97
N ARG A 281 -13.87 -15.18 6.64
CA ARG A 281 -13.81 -16.52 7.26
C ARG A 281 -12.79 -17.41 6.54
N THR A 282 -11.53 -16.96 6.49
CA THR A 282 -10.43 -17.73 5.91
C THR A 282 -10.07 -18.94 6.80
N PRO A 283 -9.31 -19.93 6.33
CA PRO A 283 -8.81 -21.04 7.16
C PRO A 283 -8.06 -20.59 8.42
N ALA A 284 -7.36 -19.45 8.38
CA ALA A 284 -6.69 -18.86 9.54
C ALA A 284 -7.64 -18.16 10.53
N TYR A 285 -8.93 -17.95 10.18
CA TYR A 285 -9.85 -17.22 11.04
C TYR A 285 -10.21 -18.03 12.29
N ASN A 286 -9.93 -17.47 13.48
CA ASN A 286 -10.12 -18.11 14.78
C ASN A 286 -9.51 -19.53 14.87
N SER A 287 -8.44 -19.76 14.10
CA SER A 287 -7.71 -21.03 14.03
C SER A 287 -6.25 -20.79 14.44
N ILE A 288 -5.62 -21.79 15.02
CA ILE A 288 -4.17 -21.90 15.16
C ILE A 288 -3.76 -23.06 14.28
N GLY A 289 -2.68 -22.87 13.55
CA GLY A 289 -2.13 -23.84 12.65
C GLY A 289 -1.32 -24.94 13.34
N GLU A 290 -0.55 -25.65 12.55
CA GLU A 290 0.31 -26.76 12.99
C GLU A 290 1.72 -26.22 13.27
N ASN A 291 2.35 -26.69 14.35
CA ASN A 291 3.72 -26.36 14.77
C ASN A 291 4.01 -24.85 14.93
N GLU A 292 2.99 -24.08 15.24
CA GLU A 292 3.10 -22.63 15.38
C GLU A 292 4.04 -22.20 16.51
N PRO A 293 4.70 -21.03 16.38
CA PRO A 293 5.54 -20.47 17.44
C PRO A 293 4.81 -20.36 18.78
N ARG A 294 5.51 -20.56 19.89
CA ARG A 294 4.95 -20.59 21.24
C ARG A 294 4.15 -19.34 21.59
N TRP A 295 4.53 -18.18 21.07
CA TRP A 295 3.84 -16.93 21.32
C TRP A 295 2.42 -16.96 20.74
N LEU A 296 2.25 -17.56 19.54
CA LEU A 296 0.95 -17.70 18.87
C LEU A 296 0.12 -18.83 19.46
N ALA A 297 0.73 -19.96 19.77
CA ALA A 297 0.05 -21.13 20.32
C ALA A 297 -0.70 -20.84 21.65
N LYS A 298 -0.34 -19.76 22.36
CA LYS A 298 -0.98 -19.34 23.62
C LYS A 298 -2.38 -18.74 23.43
N PHE A 299 -2.77 -18.32 22.24
CA PHE A 299 -4.05 -17.65 22.04
C PHE A 299 -5.22 -18.63 22.18
N PRO A 300 -6.14 -18.39 23.11
CA PRO A 300 -7.33 -19.20 23.24
C PRO A 300 -8.27 -18.95 22.06
N ARG A 301 -9.07 -19.95 21.70
CA ARG A 301 -10.14 -19.77 20.72
C ARG A 301 -11.04 -18.61 21.12
N LEU A 302 -11.34 -17.74 20.18
CA LEU A 302 -12.24 -16.61 20.40
C LEU A 302 -13.68 -17.10 20.56
N SER A 303 -14.37 -16.60 21.57
CA SER A 303 -15.79 -16.91 21.80
C SER A 303 -16.68 -16.22 20.75
N ASP A 304 -17.91 -16.72 20.56
CA ASP A 304 -18.89 -16.15 19.62
C ASP A 304 -19.18 -14.68 19.90
N TRP A 305 -19.19 -14.28 21.16
CA TRP A 305 -19.32 -12.87 21.52
C TRP A 305 -18.14 -12.02 20.98
N LYS A 306 -16.90 -12.50 21.13
CA LYS A 306 -15.72 -11.83 20.55
C LYS A 306 -15.80 -11.79 19.02
N LEU A 307 -16.18 -12.90 18.37
CA LEU A 307 -16.35 -12.98 16.93
C LEU A 307 -17.39 -11.98 16.42
N SER A 308 -18.54 -11.89 17.08
CA SER A 308 -19.57 -10.88 16.75
C SER A 308 -19.05 -9.44 16.86
N ARG A 309 -18.16 -9.15 17.82
CA ARG A 309 -17.50 -7.82 17.93
C ARG A 309 -16.50 -7.59 16.80
N LEU A 310 -15.81 -8.61 16.33
CA LEU A 310 -14.91 -8.51 15.18
C LEU A 310 -15.69 -8.24 13.89
N ASP A 311 -16.86 -8.85 13.71
CA ASP A 311 -17.73 -8.52 12.58
C ASP A 311 -18.21 -7.06 12.60
N LYS A 312 -18.53 -6.53 13.79
CA LYS A 312 -18.83 -5.10 13.94
C LYS A 312 -17.61 -4.22 13.61
N THR A 313 -16.41 -4.66 14.01
CA THR A 313 -15.17 -3.96 13.67
C THR A 313 -14.95 -3.96 12.15
N TRP A 314 -15.13 -5.11 11.50
CA TRP A 314 -14.98 -5.24 10.05
C TRP A 314 -15.92 -4.30 9.29
N ARG A 315 -17.20 -4.28 9.65
CA ARG A 315 -18.17 -3.35 9.06
C ARG A 315 -17.77 -1.89 9.20
N LYS A 316 -17.30 -1.49 10.39
CA LYS A 316 -16.82 -0.11 10.61
C LYS A 316 -15.59 0.20 9.76
N ARG A 317 -14.67 -0.76 9.63
CA ARG A 317 -13.51 -0.62 8.75
C ARG A 317 -13.95 -0.45 7.29
N ALA A 318 -14.91 -1.26 6.82
CA ALA A 318 -15.43 -1.15 5.46
C ALA A 318 -16.10 0.21 5.20
N GLN A 319 -16.93 0.70 6.13
CA GLN A 319 -17.51 2.05 6.04
C GLN A 319 -16.42 3.14 6.01
N SER A 320 -15.38 2.99 6.80
CA SER A 320 -14.25 3.93 6.85
C SER A 320 -13.39 3.85 5.59
N ALA A 321 -13.22 2.67 4.99
CA ALA A 321 -12.45 2.49 3.77
C ALA A 321 -13.12 3.11 2.53
N GLU A 322 -14.46 3.28 2.53
CA GLU A 322 -15.15 4.08 1.50
C GLU A 322 -14.60 5.51 1.42
N THR A 323 -14.14 6.05 2.54
CA THR A 323 -13.54 7.39 2.58
C THR A 323 -12.18 7.43 1.85
N VAL A 324 -11.45 6.30 1.83
CA VAL A 324 -10.22 6.19 1.02
C VAL A 324 -10.57 6.24 -0.47
N ALA A 325 -11.63 5.53 -0.86
CA ALA A 325 -12.13 5.59 -2.25
C ALA A 325 -12.54 7.02 -2.64
N ASP A 326 -13.21 7.77 -1.74
CA ASP A 326 -13.52 9.18 -1.98
C ASP A 326 -12.26 10.02 -2.25
N SER A 327 -11.15 9.75 -1.54
CA SER A 327 -9.90 10.47 -1.73
C SER A 327 -9.27 10.17 -3.09
N VAL A 328 -9.26 8.90 -3.50
CA VAL A 328 -8.74 8.50 -4.82
C VAL A 328 -9.58 9.13 -5.94
N GLU A 329 -10.90 9.04 -5.84
CA GLU A 329 -11.82 9.62 -6.84
C GLU A 329 -11.70 11.15 -6.93
N ALA A 330 -11.54 11.84 -5.79
CA ALA A 330 -11.34 13.29 -5.76
C ALA A 330 -10.06 13.70 -6.52
N VAL A 331 -8.96 12.98 -6.30
CA VAL A 331 -7.69 13.19 -7.01
C VAL A 331 -7.84 12.91 -8.50
N MET A 332 -8.36 11.73 -8.87
CA MET A 332 -8.49 11.33 -10.28
C MET A 332 -9.41 12.29 -11.06
N ALA A 333 -10.52 12.71 -10.43
CA ALA A 333 -11.44 13.66 -11.04
C ALA A 333 -10.80 15.03 -11.28
N GLU A 334 -9.99 15.54 -10.33
CA GLU A 334 -9.34 16.84 -10.47
C GLU A 334 -8.20 16.80 -11.50
N LEU A 335 -7.42 15.72 -11.54
CA LEU A 335 -6.41 15.51 -12.57
C LEU A 335 -7.05 15.53 -13.97
N ALA A 336 -8.17 14.81 -14.16
CA ALA A 336 -8.90 14.79 -15.42
C ALA A 336 -9.49 16.16 -15.78
N ALA A 337 -10.08 16.88 -14.81
CA ALA A 337 -10.65 18.21 -15.02
C ALA A 337 -9.61 19.26 -15.42
N THR A 338 -8.38 19.12 -14.96
CA THR A 338 -7.25 20.01 -15.26
C THR A 338 -6.39 19.53 -16.43
N GLY A 339 -6.67 18.31 -16.97
CA GLY A 339 -5.89 17.67 -18.04
C GLY A 339 -4.52 17.16 -17.61
N LYS A 340 -4.24 17.13 -16.30
CA LYS A 340 -2.98 16.66 -15.70
C LYS A 340 -2.93 15.13 -15.54
N ASP A 341 -4.04 14.43 -15.79
CA ASP A 341 -4.11 12.97 -15.90
C ASP A 341 -3.17 12.41 -16.99
N LYS A 342 -2.82 13.24 -17.97
CA LYS A 342 -1.99 12.87 -19.12
C LYS A 342 -0.49 12.81 -18.82
N ASP A 343 -0.06 13.32 -17.67
CA ASP A 343 1.34 13.38 -17.27
C ASP A 343 1.54 13.14 -15.75
N THR A 344 0.58 12.49 -15.10
CA THR A 344 0.64 12.19 -13.66
C THR A 344 0.69 10.69 -13.41
N LEU A 345 1.66 10.25 -12.59
CA LEU A 345 1.68 8.95 -11.95
C LEU A 345 0.87 9.03 -10.64
N VAL A 346 -0.18 8.22 -10.54
CA VAL A 346 -0.95 8.05 -9.30
C VAL A 346 -0.63 6.70 -8.68
N VAL A 347 -0.18 6.68 -7.43
CA VAL A 347 0.06 5.45 -6.66
C VAL A 347 -0.89 5.41 -5.46
N VAL A 348 -1.68 4.34 -5.36
CA VAL A 348 -2.57 4.09 -4.23
C VAL A 348 -2.04 2.92 -3.43
N THR A 349 -1.73 3.15 -2.16
CA THR A 349 -1.20 2.11 -1.26
C THR A 349 -1.55 2.41 0.20
N THR A 350 -0.94 1.70 1.15
CA THR A 350 -1.13 1.86 2.59
C THR A 350 0.18 1.72 3.35
N ASP A 351 0.23 2.23 4.56
CA ASP A 351 1.40 2.13 5.42
C ASP A 351 1.60 0.73 6.04
N ASN A 352 0.53 -0.02 6.26
CA ASN A 352 0.57 -1.42 6.71
C ASN A 352 -0.80 -2.10 6.50
N GLY A 353 -0.78 -3.44 6.55
CA GLY A 353 -1.98 -4.25 6.60
C GLY A 353 -2.60 -4.31 8.01
N TYR A 354 -3.64 -5.14 8.16
CA TYR A 354 -4.36 -5.25 9.43
C TYR A 354 -5.15 -6.56 9.51
N HIS A 355 -4.91 -7.37 10.54
CA HIS A 355 -5.65 -8.61 10.74
C HIS A 355 -6.90 -8.42 11.62
N VAL A 356 -7.95 -9.20 11.33
CA VAL A 356 -9.17 -9.27 12.12
C VAL A 356 -9.55 -10.74 12.32
N GLY A 357 -9.33 -11.25 13.54
CA GLY A 357 -9.71 -12.61 13.93
C GLY A 357 -8.84 -13.74 13.39
N LYS A 358 -7.76 -13.45 12.65
CA LYS A 358 -6.81 -14.48 12.19
C LYS A 358 -5.94 -14.99 13.34
N TYR A 359 -5.57 -16.26 13.29
CA TYR A 359 -4.71 -16.96 14.26
C TYR A 359 -5.17 -16.79 15.71
N ARG A 360 -6.50 -16.72 15.93
CA ARG A 360 -7.11 -16.40 17.24
C ARG A 360 -6.71 -15.03 17.82
N MET A 361 -5.98 -14.22 17.09
CA MET A 361 -5.72 -12.84 17.45
C MET A 361 -6.98 -12.00 17.19
N PRO A 362 -7.41 -11.13 18.11
CA PRO A 362 -8.65 -10.39 17.92
C PRO A 362 -8.62 -9.46 16.70
N LYS A 363 -7.70 -8.53 16.70
CA LYS A 363 -7.46 -7.55 15.64
C LYS A 363 -6.17 -6.80 15.93
N GLY A 364 -5.50 -6.37 14.88
CA GLY A 364 -4.25 -5.61 15.02
C GLY A 364 -3.36 -5.72 13.81
N LYS A 365 -2.11 -5.46 14.04
CA LYS A 365 -0.98 -5.47 13.11
C LYS A 365 0.29 -5.87 13.87
N ARG A 366 1.48 -5.66 13.31
CA ARG A 366 2.78 -5.98 13.91
C ARG A 366 3.08 -7.47 13.94
N THR A 367 2.62 -8.20 12.94
CA THR A 367 2.98 -9.62 12.77
C THR A 367 3.71 -9.80 11.44
N PRO A 368 4.50 -10.87 11.26
CA PRO A 368 5.16 -11.15 9.98
C PRO A 368 4.21 -11.64 8.89
N TYR A 369 2.98 -11.98 9.24
CA TYR A 369 2.01 -12.60 8.33
C TYR A 369 1.57 -11.68 7.19
N ALA A 370 1.29 -12.28 6.04
CA ALA A 370 0.90 -11.56 4.82
C ALA A 370 -0.25 -10.55 5.02
N THR A 371 -1.18 -10.83 5.94
CA THR A 371 -2.28 -9.90 6.24
C THR A 371 -1.80 -8.54 6.75
N ASP A 372 -0.68 -8.51 7.43
CA ASP A 372 -0.12 -7.29 8.03
C ASP A 372 1.00 -6.70 7.17
N THR A 373 1.70 -7.55 6.39
CA THR A 373 2.92 -7.15 5.67
C THR A 373 2.75 -7.03 4.16
N VAL A 374 1.84 -7.80 3.53
CA VAL A 374 1.57 -7.69 2.09
C VAL A 374 0.36 -6.79 1.88
N VAL A 375 0.57 -5.67 1.20
CA VAL A 375 -0.40 -4.58 1.12
C VAL A 375 -0.78 -4.24 -0.33
N PRO A 376 -1.98 -3.70 -0.56
CA PRO A 376 -2.35 -3.24 -1.90
C PRO A 376 -1.43 -2.10 -2.36
N MET A 377 -0.99 -2.19 -3.62
CA MET A 377 -0.35 -1.11 -4.34
C MET A 377 -0.81 -1.12 -5.80
N ILE A 378 -1.40 -0.01 -6.24
CA ILE A 378 -1.86 0.18 -7.61
C ILE A 378 -1.15 1.41 -8.19
N ALA A 379 -0.56 1.28 -9.37
CA ALA A 379 0.03 2.38 -10.12
C ALA A 379 -0.83 2.69 -11.36
N ILE A 380 -1.25 3.94 -11.51
CA ILE A 380 -2.12 4.41 -12.59
C ILE A 380 -1.46 5.61 -13.26
N GLY A 381 -1.43 5.63 -14.57
CA GLY A 381 -0.90 6.78 -15.32
C GLY A 381 -0.76 6.50 -16.82
N PRO A 382 -0.47 7.51 -17.62
CA PRO A 382 -0.27 7.33 -19.05
C PRO A 382 0.90 6.38 -19.34
N GLY A 383 0.71 5.46 -20.28
CA GLY A 383 1.72 4.46 -20.63
C GLY A 383 1.88 3.30 -19.65
N ILE A 384 1.15 3.29 -18.54
CA ILE A 384 1.06 2.14 -17.64
C ILE A 384 -0.05 1.20 -18.14
N PRO A 385 0.24 -0.08 -18.41
CA PRO A 385 -0.78 -1.02 -18.84
C PRO A 385 -1.86 -1.22 -17.76
N ALA A 386 -3.12 -1.03 -18.13
CA ALA A 386 -4.27 -1.23 -17.27
C ALA A 386 -4.59 -2.73 -17.10
N GLY A 387 -5.04 -3.15 -15.92
CA GLY A 387 -5.41 -4.54 -15.63
C GLY A 387 -4.23 -5.52 -15.54
N VAL A 388 -2.99 -5.03 -15.51
CA VAL A 388 -1.79 -5.88 -15.40
C VAL A 388 -1.46 -6.14 -13.93
N GLU A 389 -1.19 -7.41 -13.61
CA GLU A 389 -0.68 -7.82 -12.30
C GLU A 389 0.83 -8.05 -12.34
N VAL A 390 1.54 -7.54 -11.34
CA VAL A 390 2.97 -7.72 -11.09
C VAL A 390 3.13 -8.55 -9.83
N ASP A 391 3.59 -9.78 -9.98
CA ASP A 391 3.83 -10.71 -8.87
C ASP A 391 5.28 -10.64 -8.32
N ALA A 392 6.15 -9.85 -8.93
CA ALA A 392 7.51 -9.64 -8.45
C ALA A 392 7.51 -9.02 -7.05
N MET A 393 8.52 -9.41 -6.25
CA MET A 393 8.69 -8.89 -4.90
C MET A 393 9.04 -7.40 -4.93
N THR A 394 8.16 -6.56 -4.39
CA THR A 394 8.36 -5.11 -4.23
C THR A 394 8.10 -4.70 -2.79
N SER A 395 8.59 -3.54 -2.39
CA SER A 395 8.45 -3.11 -1.00
C SER A 395 8.32 -1.58 -0.88
N THR A 396 7.85 -1.12 0.26
CA THR A 396 7.72 0.31 0.57
C THR A 396 9.05 1.08 0.51
N ILE A 397 10.20 0.40 0.64
CA ILE A 397 11.52 1.01 0.40
C ILE A 397 11.73 1.46 -1.06
N ASP A 398 10.92 0.97 -1.99
CA ASP A 398 11.04 1.25 -3.43
C ASP A 398 10.30 2.53 -3.85
N LEU A 399 9.43 3.07 -3.00
CA LEU A 399 8.58 4.20 -3.36
C LEU A 399 9.39 5.50 -3.50
N ALA A 400 10.24 5.83 -2.54
CA ALA A 400 11.02 7.06 -2.62
C ALA A 400 11.97 7.13 -3.83
N PRO A 401 12.77 6.10 -4.16
CA PRO A 401 13.60 6.14 -5.37
C PRO A 401 12.75 6.21 -6.64
N THR A 402 11.61 5.53 -6.70
CA THR A 402 10.69 5.58 -7.85
C THR A 402 10.18 7.00 -8.07
N PHE A 403 9.64 7.64 -7.04
CA PHE A 403 9.11 9.00 -7.18
C PHE A 403 10.20 10.04 -7.45
N THR A 404 11.38 9.85 -6.86
CA THR A 404 12.54 10.72 -7.11
C THR A 404 12.99 10.63 -8.57
N GLU A 405 13.11 9.40 -9.12
CA GLU A 405 13.49 9.17 -10.51
C GLU A 405 12.43 9.72 -11.47
N VAL A 406 11.15 9.40 -11.26
CA VAL A 406 10.02 9.89 -12.07
C VAL A 406 10.01 11.42 -12.15
N LEU A 407 10.31 12.10 -11.07
CA LEU A 407 10.30 13.56 -10.97
C LEU A 407 11.64 14.22 -11.33
N GLY A 408 12.59 13.45 -11.88
CA GLY A 408 13.89 13.95 -12.33
C GLY A 408 14.83 14.37 -11.18
N GLY A 409 14.56 13.91 -9.97
CA GLY A 409 15.43 14.12 -8.81
C GLY A 409 16.61 13.18 -8.78
N GLN A 410 17.61 13.50 -7.97
CA GLN A 410 18.76 12.64 -7.75
C GLN A 410 18.48 11.65 -6.62
N VAL A 411 18.46 10.35 -6.94
CA VAL A 411 18.35 9.27 -5.98
C VAL A 411 19.69 9.08 -5.26
N PRO A 412 19.75 9.14 -3.91
CA PRO A 412 20.99 8.93 -3.19
C PRO A 412 21.49 7.47 -3.26
N ASP A 413 22.80 7.28 -3.27
CA ASP A 413 23.43 5.95 -3.37
C ASP A 413 23.23 5.07 -2.11
N TRP A 414 23.04 5.72 -0.96
CA TRP A 414 22.95 5.05 0.34
C TRP A 414 21.58 4.41 0.66
N ILE A 415 20.58 4.56 -0.22
CA ILE A 415 19.26 3.95 -0.03
C ILE A 415 19.31 2.44 -0.18
N ASP A 416 18.40 1.75 0.50
CA ASP A 416 18.30 0.28 0.48
C ASP A 416 17.41 -0.21 -0.67
N GLY A 417 16.43 0.58 -1.07
CA GLY A 417 15.42 0.25 -2.08
C GLY A 417 15.91 0.38 -3.53
N ARG A 418 15.00 0.09 -4.45
CA ARG A 418 15.17 0.17 -5.92
C ARG A 418 14.02 0.95 -6.53
N SER A 419 14.25 1.59 -7.67
CA SER A 419 13.17 2.21 -8.43
C SER A 419 12.27 1.17 -9.11
N LEU A 420 10.96 1.41 -9.09
CA LEU A 420 9.95 0.63 -9.80
C LEU A 420 9.70 1.14 -11.23
N VAL A 421 10.37 2.21 -11.67
CA VAL A 421 10.23 2.76 -13.01
C VAL A 421 10.37 1.68 -14.11
N PRO A 422 11.29 0.71 -14.02
CA PRO A 422 11.42 -0.34 -15.04
C PRO A 422 10.19 -1.24 -15.22
N PHE A 423 9.29 -1.31 -14.21
CA PHE A 423 8.03 -2.07 -14.33
C PHE A 423 6.95 -1.31 -15.09
N LEU A 424 6.95 0.02 -15.02
CA LEU A 424 5.82 0.85 -15.45
C LEU A 424 5.41 0.66 -16.92
N PRO A 425 6.34 0.41 -17.88
CA PRO A 425 5.94 0.22 -19.29
C PRO A 425 5.23 -1.10 -19.57
N SER A 426 5.45 -2.16 -18.79
CA SER A 426 5.01 -3.51 -19.17
C SER A 426 4.57 -4.41 -18.01
N GLY A 427 4.84 -4.05 -16.78
CA GLY A 427 4.66 -4.91 -15.60
C GLY A 427 5.71 -6.03 -15.46
N LYS A 428 6.68 -6.11 -16.36
CA LYS A 428 7.72 -7.16 -16.31
C LYS A 428 8.84 -6.74 -15.38
N ALA A 429 9.26 -7.69 -14.53
CA ALA A 429 10.44 -7.49 -13.69
C ALA A 429 11.70 -7.34 -14.56
N PRO A 430 12.59 -6.38 -14.26
CA PRO A 430 13.88 -6.31 -14.91
C PRO A 430 14.75 -7.53 -14.57
N GLU A 431 15.71 -7.84 -15.42
CA GLU A 431 16.71 -8.86 -15.11
C GLU A 431 17.42 -8.52 -13.79
N ASN A 432 17.72 -9.53 -13.01
CA ASN A 432 18.37 -9.38 -11.69
C ASN A 432 17.55 -8.58 -10.66
N TRP A 433 16.22 -8.57 -10.78
CA TRP A 433 15.36 -8.05 -9.74
C TRP A 433 15.52 -8.90 -8.46
N ARG A 434 15.07 -8.37 -7.32
CA ARG A 434 15.16 -9.09 -6.04
C ARG A 434 14.34 -10.38 -6.02
N ASN A 435 14.84 -11.35 -5.26
CA ASN A 435 14.16 -12.62 -4.97
C ASN A 435 13.56 -12.66 -3.56
N ALA A 436 13.86 -11.66 -2.74
CA ALA A 436 13.39 -11.63 -1.36
C ALA A 436 13.16 -10.19 -0.88
N VAL A 437 12.33 -10.04 0.15
CA VAL A 437 12.15 -8.80 0.90
C VAL A 437 12.26 -9.10 2.40
N LEU A 438 12.80 -8.13 3.15
CA LEU A 438 12.84 -8.16 4.60
C LEU A 438 11.64 -7.41 5.17
N SER A 439 10.95 -8.06 6.14
CA SER A 439 10.08 -7.37 7.09
C SER A 439 10.61 -7.60 8.49
N GLU A 440 10.77 -6.53 9.27
CA GLU A 440 11.36 -6.60 10.61
C GLU A 440 10.52 -5.80 11.62
N SER A 441 10.43 -6.27 12.85
CA SER A 441 9.79 -5.57 13.96
C SER A 441 10.65 -5.69 15.20
N ILE A 442 11.53 -4.72 15.38
CA ILE A 442 12.57 -4.71 16.42
C ILE A 442 12.22 -3.78 17.60
N GLY A 443 11.14 -3.02 17.48
CA GLY A 443 10.71 -2.07 18.51
C GLY A 443 9.95 -2.73 19.65
N GLU A 444 10.21 -2.26 20.86
CA GLU A 444 9.44 -2.63 22.05
C GLU A 444 8.01 -2.07 22.00
N THR A 445 7.12 -2.62 22.80
CA THR A 445 5.77 -2.12 22.98
C THR A 445 5.63 -1.29 24.24
N ASN A 446 4.83 -0.24 24.17
CA ASN A 446 4.50 0.59 25.29
C ASN A 446 2.99 0.85 25.34
N LYS A 447 2.38 0.78 26.54
CA LYS A 447 0.94 1.03 26.72
C LYS A 447 0.50 2.44 26.33
N SER A 448 1.42 3.39 26.24
CA SER A 448 1.14 4.75 25.77
C SER A 448 1.06 4.86 24.24
N ASP A 449 1.49 3.83 23.49
CA ASP A 449 1.33 3.78 22.05
C ASP A 449 -0.17 3.63 21.72
N PRO A 450 -0.74 4.50 20.86
CA PRO A 450 -2.12 4.35 20.40
C PRO A 450 -2.40 2.98 19.76
N ASP A 451 -1.39 2.34 19.18
CA ASP A 451 -1.48 1.02 18.56
C ASP A 451 -1.03 -0.12 19.46
N TYR A 452 -0.89 0.16 20.76
CA TYR A 452 -0.55 -0.89 21.71
C TYR A 452 -1.52 -2.07 21.64
N LEU A 453 -0.95 -3.26 21.52
CA LEU A 453 -1.64 -4.54 21.60
C LEU A 453 -1.03 -5.33 22.77
N PRO A 454 -1.86 -5.89 23.66
CA PRO A 454 -1.37 -6.65 24.81
C PRO A 454 -0.70 -7.97 24.41
N PHE A 455 -0.85 -8.37 23.17
CA PHE A 455 -0.35 -9.63 22.62
C PHE A 455 0.22 -9.36 21.23
N ILE A 456 1.53 -9.22 21.14
CA ILE A 456 2.28 -9.14 19.90
C ILE A 456 3.33 -10.24 19.90
N PRO A 457 3.85 -10.62 18.72
CA PRO A 457 5.03 -11.49 18.67
C PRO A 457 6.23 -10.87 19.41
N PRO A 458 7.20 -11.69 19.85
CA PRO A 458 8.53 -11.19 20.14
C PRO A 458 9.06 -10.40 18.94
N PRO A 459 10.08 -9.53 19.11
CA PRO A 459 10.77 -8.95 17.97
C PRO A 459 11.17 -10.04 16.98
N PHE A 460 11.08 -9.71 15.69
CA PHE A 460 11.33 -10.69 14.63
C PHE A 460 11.95 -10.04 13.39
N SER A 461 12.60 -10.89 12.60
CA SER A 461 12.94 -10.63 11.21
C SER A 461 12.33 -11.71 10.33
N ALA A 462 11.74 -11.30 9.22
CA ALA A 462 11.07 -12.18 8.28
C ALA A 462 11.59 -11.97 6.85
N LEU A 463 11.99 -13.06 6.21
CA LEU A 463 12.36 -13.14 4.82
C LEU A 463 11.17 -13.67 4.01
N ARG A 464 10.65 -12.85 3.13
CA ARG A 464 9.59 -13.26 2.19
C ARG A 464 10.18 -13.39 0.79
N THR A 465 9.95 -14.54 0.17
CA THR A 465 10.28 -14.84 -1.23
C THR A 465 8.98 -15.09 -2.02
N PRO A 466 8.99 -15.28 -3.33
CA PRO A 466 7.78 -15.62 -4.08
C PRO A 466 7.03 -16.86 -3.57
N ARG A 467 7.73 -17.79 -2.96
CA ARG A 467 7.14 -19.02 -2.42
C ARG A 467 7.15 -19.11 -0.90
N TRP A 468 8.20 -18.62 -0.25
CA TRP A 468 8.44 -18.91 1.16
C TRP A 468 8.35 -17.67 2.03
N MET A 469 7.77 -17.81 3.22
CA MET A 469 7.90 -16.84 4.31
C MET A 469 8.64 -17.52 5.46
N TYR A 470 9.88 -17.06 5.72
CA TYR A 470 10.73 -17.54 6.80
C TYR A 470 10.84 -16.47 7.87
N VAL A 471 10.71 -16.86 9.14
CA VAL A 471 10.74 -15.93 10.29
C VAL A 471 11.67 -16.45 11.37
N GLU A 472 12.50 -15.55 11.89
CA GLU A 472 13.26 -15.74 13.13
C GLU A 472 12.76 -14.77 14.20
N TYR A 473 12.53 -15.27 15.41
CA TYR A 473 12.07 -14.49 16.55
C TYR A 473 13.18 -14.40 17.60
N ASP A 474 13.25 -13.28 18.34
CA ASP A 474 14.25 -13.05 19.39
C ASP A 474 14.20 -14.09 20.52
N ASP A 475 13.09 -14.78 20.71
CA ASP A 475 12.97 -15.87 21.69
C ASP A 475 13.54 -17.22 21.18
N GLY A 476 14.14 -17.21 19.99
CA GLY A 476 14.74 -18.36 19.31
C GLY A 476 13.75 -19.25 18.57
N ALA A 477 12.46 -18.90 18.53
CA ALA A 477 11.50 -19.59 17.69
C ALA A 477 11.73 -19.26 16.20
N ARG A 478 11.42 -20.24 15.34
CA ARG A 478 11.46 -20.08 13.87
C ARG A 478 10.17 -20.56 13.25
N ALA A 479 9.82 -19.98 12.11
CA ALA A 479 8.69 -20.43 11.31
C ALA A 479 9.03 -20.37 9.82
N LEU A 480 8.48 -21.32 9.05
CA LEU A 480 8.58 -21.38 7.60
C LEU A 480 7.23 -21.80 7.00
N TYR A 481 6.71 -21.03 6.08
CA TYR A 481 5.44 -21.28 5.42
C TYR A 481 5.62 -21.32 3.91
N ASP A 482 5.06 -22.37 3.25
CA ASP A 482 5.00 -22.48 1.80
C ASP A 482 3.76 -21.76 1.27
N GLN A 483 3.88 -20.54 0.82
CA GLN A 483 2.75 -19.68 0.42
C GLN A 483 1.99 -20.18 -0.81
N LEU A 484 2.60 -21.03 -1.65
CA LEU A 484 1.92 -21.64 -2.79
C LEU A 484 0.90 -22.70 -2.35
N THR A 485 1.21 -23.48 -1.33
CA THR A 485 0.34 -24.55 -0.83
C THR A 485 -0.41 -24.17 0.45
N ASP A 486 0.05 -23.15 1.15
CA ASP A 486 -0.49 -22.59 2.39
C ASP A 486 -0.55 -21.06 2.36
N PRO A 487 -1.38 -20.45 1.50
CA PRO A 487 -1.46 -18.99 1.37
C PRO A 487 -2.03 -18.29 2.61
N TYR A 488 -2.43 -19.07 3.61
CA TYR A 488 -2.91 -18.55 4.90
C TYR A 488 -1.88 -18.67 6.02
N GLU A 489 -0.70 -19.23 5.74
CA GLU A 489 0.42 -19.32 6.68
C GLU A 489 0.02 -19.97 8.02
N ILE A 490 -0.65 -21.13 7.94
CA ILE A 490 -1.16 -21.90 9.10
C ILE A 490 -0.44 -23.21 9.34
N ARG A 491 0.54 -23.57 8.53
CA ARG A 491 1.33 -24.77 8.69
C ARG A 491 2.81 -24.44 8.69
N ASN A 492 3.38 -24.31 9.86
CA ASN A 492 4.82 -24.12 10.01
C ASN A 492 5.57 -25.42 9.70
N VAL A 493 6.34 -25.41 8.61
CA VAL A 493 7.07 -26.58 8.09
C VAL A 493 8.58 -26.51 8.38
N VAL A 494 9.05 -25.58 9.23
CA VAL A 494 10.46 -25.33 9.46
C VAL A 494 11.24 -26.59 9.87
N ASP A 495 10.64 -27.49 10.65
CA ASP A 495 11.26 -28.73 11.09
C ASP A 495 11.02 -29.92 10.14
N SER A 496 10.26 -29.71 9.05
CA SER A 496 9.86 -30.75 8.09
C SER A 496 10.57 -30.68 6.74
N VAL A 497 11.27 -29.57 6.48
CA VAL A 497 12.04 -29.35 5.24
C VAL A 497 13.52 -29.63 5.47
N ASP A 498 14.30 -29.68 4.37
CA ASP A 498 15.75 -29.89 4.43
C ASP A 498 16.41 -28.82 5.34
N PRO A 499 17.13 -29.20 6.39
CA PRO A 499 17.86 -28.27 7.26
C PRO A 499 18.86 -27.39 6.51
N ALA A 500 19.43 -27.85 5.39
CA ALA A 500 20.34 -27.05 4.58
C ALA A 500 19.60 -25.89 3.88
N PHE A 501 18.37 -26.11 3.46
CA PHE A 501 17.52 -25.06 2.91
C PHE A 501 17.14 -24.01 3.97
N VAL A 502 16.75 -24.43 5.16
CA VAL A 502 16.49 -23.52 6.28
C VAL A 502 17.73 -22.70 6.64
N ALA A 503 18.91 -23.35 6.64
CA ALA A 503 20.16 -22.64 6.90
C ALA A 503 20.50 -21.61 5.81
N ALA A 504 20.17 -21.88 4.55
CA ALA A 504 20.35 -20.91 3.46
C ALA A 504 19.42 -19.70 3.61
N LEU A 505 18.14 -19.90 3.98
CA LEU A 505 17.20 -18.82 4.28
C LEU A 505 17.67 -17.97 5.46
N SER A 506 18.12 -18.61 6.55
CA SER A 506 18.70 -17.94 7.72
C SER A 506 19.94 -17.11 7.36
N ALA A 507 20.81 -17.64 6.50
CA ALA A 507 22.02 -16.94 6.07
C ALA A 507 21.70 -15.70 5.22
N GLN A 508 20.70 -15.76 4.34
CA GLN A 508 20.22 -14.61 3.56
C GLN A 508 19.56 -13.58 4.47
N LEU A 509 18.69 -14.01 5.39
CA LEU A 509 18.05 -13.15 6.38
C LEU A 509 19.10 -12.38 7.20
N ALA A 510 20.10 -13.09 7.70
CA ALA A 510 21.20 -12.48 8.46
C ALA A 510 22.05 -11.47 7.65
N GLN A 511 22.11 -11.58 6.33
CA GLN A 511 22.72 -10.56 5.47
C GLN A 511 21.83 -9.32 5.36
N LEU A 512 20.51 -9.52 5.18
CA LEU A 512 19.54 -8.43 5.09
C LEU A 512 19.42 -7.64 6.39
N GLU A 513 19.47 -8.27 7.55
CA GLU A 513 19.45 -7.61 8.86
C GLU A 513 20.63 -6.65 9.11
N ARG A 514 21.71 -6.83 8.38
CA ARG A 514 22.96 -6.06 8.56
C ARG A 514 23.34 -5.21 7.36
N CYS A 515 22.56 -5.30 6.31
CA CYS A 515 22.84 -4.57 5.08
C CYS A 515 22.64 -3.06 5.23
N ALA A 516 23.25 -2.27 4.35
CA ALA A 516 22.96 -0.86 4.15
C ALA A 516 23.27 -0.46 2.70
N GLY A 517 22.36 0.28 2.08
CA GLY A 517 22.52 0.77 0.71
C GLY A 517 22.73 -0.37 -0.30
N PRO A 518 23.80 -0.33 -1.11
CA PRO A 518 24.04 -1.34 -2.15
C PRO A 518 24.06 -2.77 -1.65
N SER A 519 24.59 -3.02 -0.43
CA SER A 519 24.65 -4.38 0.12
C SER A 519 23.26 -4.98 0.39
N CYS A 520 22.22 -4.14 0.60
CA CYS A 520 20.84 -4.64 0.71
C CYS A 520 20.34 -5.15 -0.64
N ARG A 521 20.68 -4.44 -1.71
CA ARG A 521 20.32 -4.83 -3.09
C ARG A 521 21.09 -6.07 -3.58
N GLU A 522 22.23 -6.37 -3.00
CA GLU A 522 22.97 -7.62 -3.23
C GLU A 522 22.35 -8.78 -2.43
N ALA A 523 22.03 -8.55 -1.15
CA ALA A 523 21.48 -9.56 -0.27
C ALA A 523 20.06 -10.00 -0.69
N ASP A 524 19.20 -9.09 -1.17
CA ASP A 524 17.83 -9.39 -1.60
C ASP A 524 17.77 -10.11 -2.97
N ALA A 525 18.81 -10.02 -3.79
CA ALA A 525 18.93 -10.68 -5.09
C ALA A 525 19.44 -12.14 -5.00
N ILE A 526 19.88 -12.59 -3.83
CA ILE A 526 20.36 -13.98 -3.66
C ILE A 526 19.23 -14.95 -4.01
N THR A 527 19.54 -15.91 -4.87
CA THR A 527 18.63 -17.00 -5.24
C THR A 527 18.97 -18.24 -4.40
N ILE A 528 17.99 -18.71 -3.65
CA ILE A 528 18.10 -19.97 -2.89
C ILE A 528 17.36 -21.05 -3.68
N THR A 529 18.03 -22.17 -3.93
CA THR A 529 17.42 -23.30 -4.65
C THR A 529 16.31 -23.94 -3.80
N ASP A 530 15.09 -23.96 -4.35
CA ASP A 530 13.93 -24.57 -3.70
C ASP A 530 14.11 -26.10 -3.63
N PRO A 531 14.02 -26.74 -2.44
CA PRO A 531 14.15 -28.18 -2.29
C PRO A 531 12.93 -28.96 -2.79
N LEU A 532 11.80 -28.28 -2.98
CA LEU A 532 10.56 -28.91 -3.43
C LEU A 532 10.33 -28.73 -4.93
N PRO A 533 9.67 -29.69 -5.60
CA PRO A 533 9.31 -29.54 -7.01
C PRO A 533 8.55 -28.23 -7.25
N GLN A 534 8.82 -27.60 -8.38
CA GLN A 534 8.00 -26.48 -8.84
C GLN A 534 6.57 -26.98 -9.04
N VAL A 535 5.64 -26.47 -8.25
CA VAL A 535 4.21 -26.71 -8.50
C VAL A 535 3.84 -25.80 -9.67
N THR A 536 3.63 -26.38 -10.83
CA THR A 536 3.07 -25.64 -11.98
C THR A 536 1.66 -25.19 -11.61
N PRO A 537 1.30 -23.91 -11.76
CA PRO A 537 -0.02 -23.36 -11.41
C PRO A 537 -1.14 -23.99 -12.21
#